data_63e685e38624dfbb39a76b65a83f028c
#
_entry.id   63e685e38624dfbb39a76b65a83f028c
#
_cell.length_a   1.000
_cell.length_b   1.000
_cell.length_c   1.000
_cell.angle_alpha   90.00
_cell.angle_beta   90.00
_cell.angle_gamma   90.00
#
_symmetry.space_group_name_H-M   'P 1'
#
loop_
_entity.id
_entity.type
_entity.pdbx_description
1 polymer ?
#
loop_
_entity_poly.entity_id
_entity_poly.type
_entity_poly.pdbx_seq_one_letter_code
_entity_poly.pdbx_strand_id
1 'polypeptide(L)'
;MIRIALYISILLLLLCGCKHSGSETKSEVVSIVDLQSMATERSQLIKQDIYVEGYVVANDKLQEIEHAIVIDDSTAGIELKVDCEYIEDIVPLFSHVRLRCTGLHIGREGAKLVIGAPPTAEYVVDRLADEELLNVLSFTNREPTPKPRDISIATIESRMVLSYVHIRDLAPIESDYGKMWCDIDSLNNNENVTTLRHLTDGRDTIAIITSERCQYAAEYIPTARFSATGIIDWYSGDYALRLTSYQITEQR
;
A
#
# COMPACT_ATOMS: atom_id res chain seq x y z
N MET A 1 48.53 8.49 59.46
CA MET A 1 48.41 7.68 58.24
C MET A 1 47.02 7.03 58.05
N ILE A 2 46.30 6.67 59.11
CA ILE A 2 44.99 5.98 59.03
C ILE A 2 43.86 6.91 58.53
N ARG A 3 43.94 8.24 58.80
CA ARG A 3 42.89 9.19 58.32
C ARG A 3 42.90 9.52 56.82
N ILE A 4 44.04 9.40 56.18
CA ILE A 4 44.19 9.67 54.76
C ILE A 4 43.66 8.48 53.94
N ALA A 5 43.81 7.26 54.38
CA ALA A 5 43.31 6.05 53.76
C ALA A 5 41.77 6.00 53.75
N LEU A 6 41.10 6.57 54.76
CA LEU A 6 39.64 6.60 54.85
C LEU A 6 38.98 7.56 53.82
N TYR A 7 39.62 8.70 53.50
CA TYR A 7 39.14 9.66 52.51
C TYR A 7 39.32 9.16 51.08
N ILE A 8 40.34 8.36 50.81
CA ILE A 8 40.56 7.76 49.47
C ILE A 8 39.53 6.66 49.20
N SER A 9 39.15 5.90 50.24
CA SER A 9 38.12 4.84 50.12
C SER A 9 36.72 5.41 49.89
N ILE A 10 36.39 6.59 50.43
CA ILE A 10 35.10 7.25 50.25
C ILE A 10 35.02 7.94 48.87
N LEU A 11 36.15 8.41 48.33
CA LEU A 11 36.18 9.04 47.00
C LEU A 11 36.06 8.01 45.86
N LEU A 12 36.47 6.75 46.07
CA LEU A 12 36.32 5.69 45.08
C LEU A 12 34.88 5.13 44.97
N LEU A 13 34.05 5.34 46.01
CA LEU A 13 32.63 4.90 46.02
C LEU A 13 31.67 5.85 45.31
N LEU A 14 32.11 7.06 44.95
CA LEU A 14 31.31 8.04 44.23
C LEU A 14 31.43 7.96 42.69
N LEU A 15 32.26 7.06 42.19
CA LEU A 15 32.42 6.83 40.73
C LEU A 15 31.63 5.65 40.20
N CYS A 16 30.79 5.00 40.99
CA CYS A 16 29.72 4.12 40.46
C CYS A 16 28.59 4.98 39.90
N GLY A 17 28.92 5.79 38.87
CA GLY A 17 27.94 6.42 38.02
C GLY A 17 27.08 5.33 37.41
N CYS A 18 25.80 5.32 37.72
CA CYS A 18 24.79 4.58 37.00
C CYS A 18 25.02 4.77 35.49
N LYS A 19 25.55 3.76 34.82
CA LYS A 19 25.29 3.58 33.40
C LYS A 19 23.79 3.38 33.32
N HIS A 20 23.07 4.46 33.11
CA HIS A 20 21.77 4.40 32.49
C HIS A 20 22.02 3.83 31.10
N SER A 21 21.99 2.51 30.95
CA SER A 21 21.78 1.86 29.67
C SER A 21 20.33 2.15 29.30
N GLY A 22 20.07 3.36 28.86
CA GLY A 22 18.96 3.58 27.97
C GLY A 22 19.23 2.64 26.79
N SER A 23 18.54 1.53 26.69
CA SER A 23 18.43 0.82 25.43
C SER A 23 17.77 1.82 24.48
N GLU A 24 18.59 2.56 23.72
CA GLU A 24 18.09 3.18 22.50
C GLU A 24 17.51 2.01 21.71
N THR A 25 16.19 1.89 21.73
CA THR A 25 15.47 0.99 20.85
C THR A 25 15.78 1.51 19.45
N LYS A 26 16.75 0.86 18.81
CA LYS A 26 17.19 1.24 17.47
C LYS A 26 15.97 1.02 16.58
N SER A 27 15.45 2.09 15.99
CA SER A 27 14.38 2.02 15.03
C SER A 27 14.79 1.09 13.89
N GLU A 28 13.95 0.12 13.56
CA GLU A 28 14.23 -0.91 12.57
C GLU A 28 13.38 -0.68 11.32
N VAL A 29 14.01 -0.74 10.14
CA VAL A 29 13.29 -0.81 8.88
C VAL A 29 13.04 -2.29 8.58
N VAL A 30 11.77 -2.66 8.50
CA VAL A 30 11.33 -4.03 8.20
C VAL A 30 10.71 -4.09 6.80
N SER A 31 10.69 -5.28 6.20
CA SER A 31 10.00 -5.46 4.92
C SER A 31 8.47 -5.56 5.12
N ILE A 32 7.70 -5.20 4.09
CA ILE A 32 6.24 -5.33 4.12
C ILE A 32 5.83 -6.81 4.24
N VAL A 33 6.59 -7.74 3.65
CA VAL A 33 6.32 -9.17 3.81
C VAL A 33 6.48 -9.65 5.26
N ASP A 34 7.40 -9.05 6.03
CA ASP A 34 7.52 -9.35 7.46
C ASP A 34 6.30 -8.84 8.23
N LEU A 35 5.81 -7.64 7.91
CA LEU A 35 4.55 -7.12 8.48
C LEU A 35 3.35 -8.00 8.12
N GLN A 36 3.29 -8.55 6.90
CA GLN A 36 2.23 -9.48 6.51
C GLN A 36 2.17 -10.70 7.42
N SER A 37 3.33 -11.18 7.91
CA SER A 37 3.39 -12.31 8.82
C SER A 37 2.83 -12.00 10.22
N MET A 38 2.83 -10.73 10.60
CA MET A 38 2.32 -10.26 11.90
C MET A 38 0.81 -9.97 11.86
N ALA A 39 0.26 -9.66 10.67
CA ALA A 39 -1.13 -9.23 10.54
C ALA A 39 -2.10 -10.41 10.54
N THR A 40 -3.22 -10.22 11.23
CA THR A 40 -4.36 -11.14 11.27
C THR A 40 -5.63 -10.43 10.77
N GLU A 41 -6.74 -11.14 10.67
CA GLU A 41 -8.05 -10.55 10.37
C GLU A 41 -8.56 -9.61 11.48
N ARG A 42 -7.85 -9.54 12.60
CA ARG A 42 -8.17 -8.64 13.71
C ARG A 42 -7.14 -7.53 13.77
N SER A 43 -7.60 -6.35 14.15
CA SER A 43 -6.75 -5.20 14.41
C SER A 43 -5.71 -5.46 15.48
N GLN A 44 -4.48 -5.06 15.24
CA GLN A 44 -3.36 -5.18 16.16
C GLN A 44 -2.58 -3.86 16.22
N LEU A 45 -2.36 -3.34 17.43
CA LEU A 45 -1.51 -2.18 17.64
C LEU A 45 -0.02 -2.55 17.46
N ILE A 46 0.68 -1.84 16.60
CA ILE A 46 2.14 -1.95 16.44
C ILE A 46 2.82 -1.17 17.56
N LYS A 47 3.47 -1.88 18.48
CA LYS A 47 4.19 -1.29 19.63
C LYS A 47 5.70 -1.18 19.40
N GLN A 48 6.23 -1.94 18.46
CA GLN A 48 7.64 -1.96 18.09
C GLN A 48 8.00 -0.65 17.38
N ASP A 49 9.23 -0.16 17.58
CA ASP A 49 9.73 1.01 16.87
C ASP A 49 10.23 0.59 15.46
N ILE A 50 9.28 0.40 14.55
CA ILE A 50 9.52 -0.10 13.21
C ILE A 50 9.00 0.85 12.13
N TYR A 51 9.69 0.79 10.99
CA TYR A 51 9.39 1.54 9.78
C TYR A 51 9.34 0.59 8.59
N VAL A 52 8.56 0.93 7.57
CA VAL A 52 8.70 0.38 6.22
C VAL A 52 9.12 1.47 5.26
N GLU A 53 9.88 1.10 4.24
CA GLU A 53 10.25 2.00 3.13
C GLU A 53 9.79 1.37 1.83
N GLY A 54 9.20 2.18 0.96
CA GLY A 54 8.73 1.71 -0.34
C GLY A 54 8.29 2.86 -1.23
N TYR A 55 7.79 2.51 -2.40
CA TYR A 55 7.23 3.47 -3.33
C TYR A 55 5.72 3.53 -3.20
N VAL A 56 5.17 4.73 -3.30
CA VAL A 56 3.73 4.93 -3.48
C VAL A 56 3.37 4.44 -4.88
N VAL A 57 2.64 3.34 -4.96
CA VAL A 57 2.29 2.71 -6.25
C VAL A 57 0.82 2.90 -6.61
N ALA A 58 0.02 3.39 -5.67
CA ALA A 58 -1.36 3.80 -5.90
C ALA A 58 -1.81 4.85 -4.88
N ASN A 59 -2.59 5.81 -5.34
CA ASN A 59 -3.28 6.84 -4.58
C ASN A 59 -4.49 7.33 -5.39
N ASP A 60 -5.02 8.51 -5.09
CA ASP A 60 -6.19 9.11 -5.74
C ASP A 60 -5.90 9.81 -7.09
N LYS A 61 -4.68 9.74 -7.60
CA LYS A 61 -4.28 10.41 -8.87
C LYS A 61 -5.20 10.12 -10.04
N LEU A 62 -5.59 8.86 -10.22
CA LEU A 62 -6.50 8.43 -11.27
C LEU A 62 -7.94 8.30 -10.79
N GLN A 63 -8.20 8.63 -9.52
CA GLN A 63 -9.50 8.45 -8.83
C GLN A 63 -9.98 6.99 -8.79
N GLU A 64 -9.03 6.04 -8.86
CA GLU A 64 -9.28 4.61 -8.71
C GLU A 64 -9.26 4.15 -7.26
N ILE A 65 -8.47 4.82 -6.43
CA ILE A 65 -8.30 4.56 -5.01
C ILE A 65 -8.59 5.84 -4.27
N GLU A 66 -9.54 5.79 -3.36
CA GLU A 66 -9.93 6.93 -2.53
C GLU A 66 -9.55 6.65 -1.08
N HIS A 67 -9.12 7.68 -0.36
CA HIS A 67 -8.81 7.61 1.07
C HIS A 67 -7.76 6.57 1.44
N ALA A 68 -6.83 6.29 0.54
CA ALA A 68 -5.75 5.34 0.77
C ALA A 68 -4.50 5.64 -0.07
N ILE A 69 -3.36 5.18 0.47
CA ILE A 69 -2.06 5.15 -0.20
C ILE A 69 -1.59 3.72 -0.20
N VAL A 70 -1.23 3.18 -1.36
CA VAL A 70 -0.59 1.87 -1.45
C VAL A 70 0.91 2.03 -1.58
N ILE A 71 1.65 1.41 -0.67
CA ILE A 71 3.12 1.41 -0.64
C ILE A 71 3.59 -0.01 -0.97
N ASP A 72 4.51 -0.14 -1.92
CA ASP A 72 5.16 -1.39 -2.33
C ASP A 72 6.68 -1.26 -2.12
N ASP A 73 7.28 -2.18 -1.37
CA ASP A 73 8.72 -2.27 -1.12
C ASP A 73 9.43 -3.31 -2.00
N SER A 74 8.75 -3.84 -3.00
CA SER A 74 9.15 -4.98 -3.85
C SER A 74 9.09 -6.35 -3.19
N THR A 75 8.83 -6.46 -1.90
CA THR A 75 8.54 -7.74 -1.24
C THR A 75 7.03 -7.98 -1.18
N ALA A 76 6.25 -6.96 -0.87
CA ALA A 76 4.79 -6.95 -0.81
C ALA A 76 4.25 -5.52 -0.84
N GLY A 77 2.92 -5.37 -0.89
CA GLY A 77 2.22 -4.10 -0.76
C GLY A 77 1.45 -3.95 0.56
N ILE A 78 1.27 -2.71 1.00
CA ILE A 78 0.45 -2.33 2.16
C ILE A 78 -0.42 -1.12 1.83
N GLU A 79 -1.66 -1.14 2.28
CA GLU A 79 -2.61 -0.03 2.13
C GLU A 79 -2.66 0.79 3.43
N LEU A 80 -2.19 2.04 3.38
CA LEU A 80 -2.36 3.03 4.46
C LEU A 80 -3.69 3.75 4.24
N LYS A 81 -4.62 3.60 5.18
CA LYS A 81 -5.91 4.29 5.15
C LYS A 81 -5.79 5.69 5.71
N VAL A 82 -6.27 6.68 4.96
CA VAL A 82 -6.19 8.11 5.32
C VAL A 82 -7.52 8.82 5.02
N ASP A 83 -7.90 9.76 5.85
CA ASP A 83 -9.07 10.60 5.64
C ASP A 83 -8.64 11.93 5.05
N CYS A 84 -8.12 11.85 3.85
CA CYS A 84 -7.59 12.97 3.09
C CYS A 84 -8.18 12.98 1.69
N GLU A 85 -8.53 14.15 1.19
CA GLU A 85 -8.85 14.41 -0.21
C GLU A 85 -7.59 14.96 -0.91
N TYR A 86 -7.45 14.68 -2.21
CA TYR A 86 -6.31 15.14 -3.02
C TYR A 86 -4.95 14.66 -2.50
N ILE A 87 -4.88 13.37 -2.17
CA ILE A 87 -3.66 12.70 -1.66
C ILE A 87 -2.48 12.90 -2.61
N GLU A 88 -2.72 12.89 -3.94
CA GLU A 88 -1.68 13.09 -4.96
C GLU A 88 -0.94 14.43 -4.81
N ASP A 89 -1.60 15.47 -4.32
CA ASP A 89 -0.98 16.78 -4.09
C ASP A 89 -0.02 16.77 -2.89
N ILE A 90 -0.24 15.87 -1.93
CA ILE A 90 0.54 15.75 -0.69
C ILE A 90 1.59 14.64 -0.83
N VAL A 91 1.18 13.49 -1.34
CA VAL A 91 2.01 12.29 -1.51
C VAL A 91 1.93 11.81 -2.96
N PRO A 92 2.73 12.39 -3.86
CA PRO A 92 2.67 12.07 -5.28
C PRO A 92 2.94 10.61 -5.59
N LEU A 93 2.25 10.09 -6.61
CA LEU A 93 2.47 8.74 -7.14
C LEU A 93 3.94 8.55 -7.50
N PHE A 94 4.49 7.39 -7.16
CA PHE A 94 5.89 7.00 -7.32
C PHE A 94 6.90 7.73 -6.43
N SER A 95 6.45 8.53 -5.46
CA SER A 95 7.33 8.99 -4.39
C SER A 95 7.86 7.81 -3.57
N HIS A 96 9.15 7.85 -3.21
CA HIS A 96 9.70 6.90 -2.23
C HIS A 96 9.51 7.46 -0.83
N VAL A 97 8.87 6.67 0.02
CA VAL A 97 8.45 7.10 1.36
C VAL A 97 8.95 6.14 2.43
N ARG A 98 9.01 6.67 3.65
CA ARG A 98 9.20 5.91 4.89
C ARG A 98 7.97 6.10 5.74
N LEU A 99 7.29 5.00 6.06
CA LEU A 99 6.13 4.96 6.95
C LEU A 99 6.57 4.51 8.34
N ARG A 100 6.30 5.31 9.35
CA ARG A 100 6.43 4.94 10.76
C ARG A 100 5.22 4.11 11.16
N CYS A 101 5.44 2.84 11.44
CA CYS A 101 4.34 1.92 11.79
C CYS A 101 3.98 1.97 13.27
N THR A 102 4.90 2.43 14.12
CA THR A 102 4.70 2.50 15.58
C THR A 102 3.50 3.35 15.95
N GLY A 103 2.61 2.78 16.75
CA GLY A 103 1.38 3.45 17.19
C GLY A 103 0.20 3.30 16.23
N LEU A 104 0.43 2.79 15.02
CA LEU A 104 -0.63 2.46 14.08
C LEU A 104 -1.21 1.08 14.35
N HIS A 105 -2.40 0.86 13.86
CA HIS A 105 -3.06 -0.45 13.86
C HIS A 105 -2.89 -1.12 12.49
N ILE A 106 -2.65 -2.43 12.51
CA ILE A 106 -2.46 -3.26 11.33
C ILE A 106 -3.42 -4.44 11.36
N GLY A 107 -3.86 -4.89 10.19
CA GLY A 107 -4.68 -6.09 10.04
C GLY A 107 -4.88 -6.49 8.59
N ARG A 108 -5.80 -7.42 8.37
CA ARG A 108 -6.17 -7.87 7.03
C ARG A 108 -7.64 -7.62 6.74
N GLU A 109 -7.92 -7.06 5.58
CA GLU A 109 -9.24 -6.99 4.97
C GLU A 109 -9.28 -7.93 3.77
N GLY A 110 -9.77 -9.14 3.99
CA GLY A 110 -9.58 -10.24 3.03
C GLY A 110 -8.09 -10.54 2.81
N ALA A 111 -7.63 -10.45 1.58
CA ALA A 111 -6.21 -10.63 1.29
C ALA A 111 -5.37 -9.33 1.40
N LYS A 112 -5.98 -8.17 1.59
CA LYS A 112 -5.27 -6.89 1.73
C LYS A 112 -4.60 -6.77 3.09
N LEU A 113 -3.35 -6.33 3.10
CA LEU A 113 -2.68 -5.84 4.30
C LEU A 113 -3.02 -4.35 4.46
N VAL A 114 -3.66 -4.00 5.57
CA VAL A 114 -4.10 -2.63 5.83
C VAL A 114 -3.48 -2.09 7.12
N ILE A 115 -3.14 -0.80 7.12
CA ILE A 115 -2.60 -0.07 8.27
C ILE A 115 -3.29 1.29 8.38
N GLY A 116 -3.51 1.75 9.61
CA GLY A 116 -4.20 3.03 9.82
C GLY A 116 -4.40 3.35 11.31
N ALA A 117 -5.44 4.13 11.58
CA ALA A 117 -5.85 4.51 12.92
C ALA A 117 -6.48 3.33 13.70
N PRO A 118 -6.65 3.46 15.04
CA PRO A 118 -7.39 2.49 15.84
C PRO A 118 -8.78 2.22 15.24
N PRO A 119 -9.22 0.94 15.16
CA PRO A 119 -10.47 0.60 14.53
C PRO A 119 -11.68 1.15 15.29
N THR A 120 -12.66 1.66 14.55
CA THR A 120 -14.03 1.81 15.02
C THR A 120 -14.81 0.55 14.67
N ALA A 121 -16.04 0.39 15.19
CA ALA A 121 -16.76 -0.88 15.36
C ALA A 121 -16.80 -1.84 14.15
N GLU A 122 -16.64 -1.37 12.92
CA GLU A 122 -16.87 -2.17 11.70
C GLU A 122 -15.61 -2.45 10.87
N TYR A 123 -14.51 -1.73 11.11
CA TYR A 123 -13.30 -1.81 10.29
C TYR A 123 -12.15 -2.50 11.05
N VAL A 124 -11.28 -3.14 10.30
CA VAL A 124 -10.04 -3.71 10.88
C VAL A 124 -9.08 -2.61 11.31
N VAL A 125 -8.99 -1.54 10.52
CA VAL A 125 -8.32 -0.28 10.85
C VAL A 125 -9.18 0.87 10.37
N ASP A 126 -9.08 2.02 11.02
CA ASP A 126 -9.73 3.24 10.58
C ASP A 126 -8.77 4.13 9.78
N ARG A 127 -9.29 5.20 9.20
CA ARG A 127 -8.51 6.18 8.46
C ARG A 127 -7.73 7.07 9.40
N LEU A 128 -6.47 7.35 9.10
CA LEU A 128 -5.72 8.42 9.75
C LEU A 128 -6.33 9.76 9.39
N ALA A 129 -6.40 10.67 10.35
CA ALA A 129 -6.75 12.04 10.06
C ALA A 129 -5.73 12.69 9.14
N ASP A 130 -6.16 13.63 8.29
CA ASP A 130 -5.30 14.33 7.32
C ASP A 130 -4.06 14.96 7.98
N GLU A 131 -4.24 15.64 9.09
CA GLU A 131 -3.16 16.28 9.85
C GLU A 131 -2.14 15.29 10.46
N GLU A 132 -2.49 14.01 10.56
CA GLU A 132 -1.61 12.96 11.09
C GLU A 132 -0.75 12.31 9.99
N LEU A 133 -1.13 12.44 8.74
CA LEU A 133 -0.46 11.75 7.62
C LEU A 133 1.05 12.02 7.59
N LEU A 134 1.46 13.29 7.58
CA LEU A 134 2.88 13.68 7.52
C LEU A 134 3.63 13.50 8.86
N ASN A 135 2.93 13.15 9.95
CA ASN A 135 3.57 12.75 11.20
C ASN A 135 4.07 11.30 11.17
N VAL A 136 3.44 10.47 10.34
CA VAL A 136 3.80 9.04 10.19
C VAL A 136 4.50 8.75 8.87
N LEU A 137 4.30 9.56 7.82
CA LEU A 137 4.87 9.38 6.49
C LEU A 137 5.90 10.47 6.20
N SER A 138 7.07 10.10 5.75
CA SER A 138 8.13 11.02 5.34
C SER A 138 8.70 10.60 3.98
N PHE A 139 9.14 11.59 3.20
CA PHE A 139 9.80 11.32 1.92
C PHE A 139 11.25 10.95 2.13
N THR A 140 11.76 10.10 1.26
CA THR A 140 13.19 9.77 1.20
C THR A 140 13.75 10.23 -0.15
N ASN A 141 15.06 10.44 -0.21
CA ASN A 141 15.74 10.88 -1.45
C ASN A 141 16.13 9.70 -2.35
N ARG A 142 15.37 8.61 -2.32
CA ARG A 142 15.70 7.44 -3.11
C ARG A 142 15.17 7.57 -4.53
N GLU A 143 16.04 7.51 -5.48
CA GLU A 143 15.78 7.34 -6.91
C GLU A 143 16.30 5.94 -7.33
N PRO A 144 15.74 5.27 -8.27
CA PRO A 144 14.84 5.64 -9.37
C PRO A 144 13.36 5.29 -9.12
N THR A 145 12.49 5.64 -10.08
CA THR A 145 11.06 5.26 -10.17
C THR A 145 10.84 3.76 -9.98
N PRO A 146 9.78 3.30 -9.29
CA PRO A 146 9.49 1.89 -9.09
C PRO A 146 9.29 1.19 -10.43
N LYS A 147 9.77 -0.06 -10.50
CA LYS A 147 9.52 -0.91 -11.66
C LYS A 147 8.45 -1.92 -11.29
N PRO A 148 7.37 -2.03 -12.08
CA PRO A 148 6.38 -3.06 -11.86
C PRO A 148 7.00 -4.44 -12.04
N ARG A 149 6.53 -5.42 -11.28
CA ARG A 149 6.93 -6.81 -11.40
C ARG A 149 6.21 -7.42 -12.59
N ASP A 150 6.95 -7.95 -13.57
CA ASP A 150 6.36 -8.73 -14.66
C ASP A 150 5.81 -10.05 -14.12
N ILE A 151 4.50 -10.27 -14.31
CA ILE A 151 3.81 -11.50 -13.87
C ILE A 151 2.89 -12.03 -14.96
N SER A 152 2.46 -13.29 -14.84
CA SER A 152 1.31 -13.85 -15.57
C SER A 152 0.10 -13.98 -14.65
N ILE A 153 -1.11 -14.03 -15.20
CA ILE A 153 -2.34 -14.19 -14.42
C ILE A 153 -2.27 -15.45 -13.55
N ALA A 154 -1.78 -16.57 -14.10
CA ALA A 154 -1.63 -17.86 -13.41
C ALA A 154 -0.72 -17.82 -12.16
N THR A 155 0.13 -16.81 -12.03
CA THR A 155 1.08 -16.70 -10.90
C THR A 155 0.58 -15.82 -9.76
N ILE A 156 -0.63 -15.26 -9.90
CA ILE A 156 -1.19 -14.37 -8.87
C ILE A 156 -1.53 -15.18 -7.63
N GLU A 157 -1.07 -14.70 -6.49
CA GLU A 157 -1.29 -15.30 -5.18
C GLU A 157 -1.51 -14.23 -4.10
N SER A 158 -2.01 -14.61 -2.93
CA SER A 158 -2.45 -13.69 -1.88
C SER A 158 -1.37 -12.72 -1.39
N ARG A 159 -0.09 -13.13 -1.40
CA ARG A 159 1.02 -12.25 -1.02
C ARG A 159 1.30 -11.14 -2.04
N MET A 160 0.76 -11.26 -3.27
CA MET A 160 0.91 -10.24 -4.32
C MET A 160 -0.17 -9.16 -4.26
N VAL A 161 -1.18 -9.31 -3.40
CA VAL A 161 -2.22 -8.28 -3.24
C VAL A 161 -1.55 -6.98 -2.79
N LEU A 162 -1.92 -5.86 -3.44
CA LEU A 162 -1.32 -4.53 -3.33
C LEU A 162 0.09 -4.38 -3.94
N SER A 163 0.65 -5.44 -4.56
CA SER A 163 1.93 -5.31 -5.28
C SER A 163 1.76 -4.65 -6.64
N TYR A 164 2.76 -3.83 -7.02
CA TYR A 164 2.84 -3.16 -8.31
C TYR A 164 3.31 -4.12 -9.40
N VAL A 165 2.45 -4.36 -10.38
CA VAL A 165 2.66 -5.42 -11.37
C VAL A 165 2.43 -4.93 -12.80
N HIS A 166 3.02 -5.68 -13.73
CA HIS A 166 2.83 -5.54 -15.16
C HIS A 166 2.42 -6.90 -15.76
N ILE A 167 1.30 -6.93 -16.48
CA ILE A 167 0.79 -8.14 -17.12
C ILE A 167 0.74 -7.88 -18.61
N ARG A 168 1.34 -8.78 -19.38
CA ARG A 168 1.49 -8.66 -20.84
C ARG A 168 0.45 -9.50 -21.57
N ASP A 169 0.29 -9.15 -22.84
CA ASP A 169 -0.47 -9.95 -23.82
C ASP A 169 -1.94 -10.16 -23.42
N LEU A 170 -2.55 -9.14 -22.86
CA LEU A 170 -3.96 -9.12 -22.47
C LEU A 170 -4.85 -8.71 -23.63
N ALA A 171 -6.04 -9.28 -23.68
CA ALA A 171 -7.15 -8.86 -24.54
C ALA A 171 -8.46 -8.95 -23.76
N PRO A 172 -9.48 -8.13 -24.07
CA PRO A 172 -10.80 -8.32 -23.47
C PRO A 172 -11.36 -9.70 -23.84
N ILE A 173 -12.16 -10.29 -22.95
CA ILE A 173 -12.97 -11.47 -23.32
C ILE A 173 -14.09 -11.03 -24.28
N GLU A 174 -14.68 -11.98 -24.99
CA GLU A 174 -15.68 -11.70 -26.05
C GLU A 174 -16.84 -10.82 -25.57
N SER A 175 -17.32 -11.04 -24.35
CA SER A 175 -18.42 -10.27 -23.76
C SER A 175 -18.06 -8.82 -23.44
N ASP A 176 -16.78 -8.48 -23.37
CA ASP A 176 -16.29 -7.13 -23.03
C ASP A 176 -15.71 -6.37 -24.25
N TYR A 177 -15.76 -6.99 -25.44
CA TYR A 177 -15.38 -6.31 -26.67
C TYR A 177 -16.23 -5.06 -26.94
N GLY A 178 -15.53 -3.95 -27.26
CA GLY A 178 -16.18 -2.69 -27.62
C GLY A 178 -16.88 -1.97 -26.47
N LYS A 179 -16.62 -2.39 -25.22
CA LYS A 179 -17.11 -1.71 -24.02
C LYS A 179 -16.12 -0.66 -23.54
N MET A 180 -16.62 0.31 -22.79
CA MET A 180 -15.80 1.22 -21.99
C MET A 180 -15.27 0.50 -20.74
N TRP A 181 -14.25 1.05 -20.13
CA TRP A 181 -13.70 0.53 -18.87
C TRP A 181 -14.75 0.50 -17.75
N CYS A 182 -15.61 1.52 -17.69
CA CYS A 182 -16.70 1.57 -16.71
C CYS A 182 -18.05 1.78 -17.43
N ASP A 183 -19.10 1.14 -16.94
CA ASP A 183 -20.47 1.40 -17.34
C ASP A 183 -20.93 2.70 -16.66
N ILE A 184 -20.71 3.82 -17.34
CA ILE A 184 -21.15 5.13 -16.86
C ILE A 184 -22.65 5.22 -17.06
N ASP A 185 -23.41 5.01 -16.00
CA ASP A 185 -24.86 5.18 -16.03
C ASP A 185 -25.23 6.59 -15.56
N SER A 186 -25.48 7.47 -16.52
CA SER A 186 -25.97 8.83 -16.29
C SER A 186 -27.36 8.88 -15.64
N LEU A 187 -28.01 7.75 -15.41
CA LEU A 187 -29.36 7.63 -14.90
C LEU A 187 -29.40 7.12 -13.47
N ASN A 188 -28.30 6.65 -12.91
CA ASN A 188 -28.27 6.16 -11.54
C ASN A 188 -28.07 7.29 -10.52
N ASN A 189 -29.04 7.43 -9.68
CA ASN A 189 -29.20 8.33 -8.55
C ASN A 189 -27.99 8.30 -7.58
N ASN A 190 -26.90 9.00 -7.85
CA ASN A 190 -25.77 9.26 -6.92
C ASN A 190 -25.06 8.03 -6.31
N GLU A 191 -25.19 6.84 -6.86
CA GLU A 191 -24.39 5.70 -6.46
C GLU A 191 -23.14 5.64 -7.33
N ASN A 192 -21.96 5.60 -6.72
CA ASN A 192 -20.70 5.41 -7.44
C ASN A 192 -20.70 4.02 -8.11
N VAL A 193 -20.70 4.02 -9.42
CA VAL A 193 -20.66 2.76 -10.18
C VAL A 193 -19.25 2.23 -10.23
N THR A 194 -19.08 0.97 -9.87
CA THR A 194 -17.85 0.21 -10.07
C THR A 194 -18.13 -0.90 -11.06
N THR A 195 -17.33 -0.99 -12.11
CA THR A 195 -17.47 -2.00 -13.16
C THR A 195 -16.30 -2.97 -13.14
N LEU A 196 -16.58 -4.24 -13.37
CA LEU A 196 -15.59 -5.27 -13.62
C LEU A 196 -15.57 -5.57 -15.13
N ARG A 197 -14.38 -5.46 -15.73
CA ARG A 197 -14.08 -5.92 -17.09
C ARG A 197 -13.09 -7.06 -17.03
N HIS A 198 -13.24 -8.04 -17.88
CA HIS A 198 -12.41 -9.23 -17.85
C HIS A 198 -11.42 -9.22 -19.02
N LEU A 199 -10.17 -9.41 -18.68
CA LEU A 199 -9.08 -9.55 -19.63
C LEU A 199 -8.50 -10.95 -19.55
N THR A 200 -8.04 -11.48 -20.68
CA THR A 200 -7.40 -12.81 -20.76
C THR A 200 -6.06 -12.72 -21.49
N ASP A 201 -5.10 -13.53 -21.02
CA ASP A 201 -3.86 -13.80 -21.74
C ASP A 201 -3.98 -14.96 -22.75
N GLY A 202 -5.22 -15.48 -22.91
CA GLY A 202 -5.54 -16.62 -23.77
C GLY A 202 -5.58 -17.95 -23.03
N ARG A 203 -5.24 -18.01 -21.74
CA ARG A 203 -5.34 -19.16 -20.85
C ARG A 203 -6.14 -18.84 -19.60
N ASP A 204 -5.74 -17.78 -18.93
CA ASP A 204 -6.31 -17.34 -17.67
C ASP A 204 -7.02 -15.99 -17.87
N THR A 205 -7.85 -15.62 -16.89
CA THR A 205 -8.65 -14.39 -16.94
C THR A 205 -8.48 -13.64 -15.63
N ILE A 206 -8.40 -12.30 -15.71
CA ILE A 206 -8.38 -11.40 -14.57
C ILE A 206 -9.41 -10.29 -14.75
N ALA A 207 -10.08 -9.91 -13.68
CA ALA A 207 -10.95 -8.73 -13.68
C ALA A 207 -10.12 -7.45 -13.55
N ILE A 208 -10.50 -6.41 -14.29
CA ILE A 208 -10.07 -5.02 -14.08
C ILE A 208 -11.20 -4.32 -13.35
N ILE A 209 -10.88 -3.70 -12.22
CA ILE A 209 -11.84 -2.88 -11.47
C ILE A 209 -11.71 -1.45 -11.93
N THR A 210 -12.81 -0.82 -12.32
CA THR A 210 -12.82 0.59 -12.68
C THR A 210 -14.00 1.30 -12.04
N SER A 211 -13.72 2.41 -11.34
CA SER A 211 -14.72 3.33 -10.80
C SER A 211 -15.17 4.30 -11.90
N GLU A 212 -16.44 4.73 -11.86
CA GLU A 212 -16.94 5.77 -12.77
C GLU A 212 -16.21 7.11 -12.62
N ARG A 213 -15.59 7.37 -11.47
CA ARG A 213 -14.78 8.56 -11.21
C ARG A 213 -13.39 8.49 -11.84
N CYS A 214 -12.97 7.30 -12.24
CA CYS A 214 -11.65 7.13 -12.82
C CYS A 214 -11.49 7.95 -14.11
N GLN A 215 -10.34 8.57 -14.29
CA GLN A 215 -10.06 9.45 -15.42
C GLN A 215 -10.21 8.75 -16.79
N TYR A 216 -10.02 7.42 -16.85
CA TYR A 216 -10.18 6.63 -18.08
C TYR A 216 -11.49 5.84 -18.15
N ALA A 217 -12.43 6.04 -17.22
CA ALA A 217 -13.68 5.27 -17.13
C ALA A 217 -14.46 5.22 -18.44
N ALA A 218 -14.54 6.36 -19.14
CA ALA A 218 -15.25 6.51 -20.41
C ALA A 218 -14.46 6.07 -21.65
N GLU A 219 -13.20 5.63 -21.49
CA GLU A 219 -12.42 5.16 -22.62
C GLU A 219 -12.78 3.73 -22.97
N TYR A 220 -12.67 3.38 -24.26
CA TYR A 220 -12.91 2.02 -24.73
C TYR A 220 -11.72 1.11 -24.42
N ILE A 221 -12.02 -0.11 -24.03
CA ILE A 221 -10.99 -1.15 -23.85
C ILE A 221 -10.34 -1.42 -25.21
N PRO A 222 -9.01 -1.43 -25.32
CA PRO A 222 -8.32 -1.79 -26.55
C PRO A 222 -8.73 -3.18 -27.05
N THR A 223 -9.05 -3.30 -28.33
CA THR A 223 -9.44 -4.59 -28.93
C THR A 223 -8.24 -5.41 -29.37
N ALA A 224 -7.09 -4.76 -29.62
CA ALA A 224 -5.81 -5.43 -29.85
C ALA A 224 -5.23 -5.90 -28.50
N ARG A 225 -4.29 -6.86 -28.55
CA ARG A 225 -3.55 -7.27 -27.36
C ARG A 225 -2.68 -6.12 -26.82
N PHE A 226 -2.66 -5.95 -25.53
CA PHE A 226 -1.96 -4.87 -24.86
C PHE A 226 -1.35 -5.34 -23.54
N SER A 227 -0.59 -4.49 -22.90
CA SER A 227 -0.05 -4.72 -21.55
C SER A 227 -0.68 -3.75 -20.56
N ALA A 228 -0.98 -4.22 -19.38
CA ALA A 228 -1.55 -3.42 -18.29
C ALA A 228 -0.61 -3.36 -17.09
N THR A 229 -0.54 -2.20 -16.46
CA THR A 229 0.23 -1.96 -15.25
C THR A 229 -0.68 -1.43 -14.15
N GLY A 230 -0.54 -1.97 -12.94
CA GLY A 230 -1.38 -1.59 -11.82
C GLY A 230 -1.01 -2.35 -10.55
N ILE A 231 -1.93 -2.42 -9.62
CA ILE A 231 -1.80 -3.24 -8.40
C ILE A 231 -2.76 -4.42 -8.48
N ILE A 232 -2.32 -5.56 -7.92
CA ILE A 232 -3.27 -6.65 -7.65
C ILE A 232 -4.15 -6.22 -6.48
N ASP A 233 -5.45 -6.19 -6.71
CA ASP A 233 -6.44 -5.87 -5.69
C ASP A 233 -7.17 -7.15 -5.23
N TRP A 234 -7.83 -7.07 -4.09
CA TRP A 234 -8.74 -8.07 -3.57
C TRP A 234 -10.14 -7.49 -3.54
N TYR A 235 -11.00 -7.95 -4.41
CA TYR A 235 -12.34 -7.41 -4.57
C TYR A 235 -13.38 -8.53 -4.63
N SER A 236 -14.41 -8.42 -3.79
CA SER A 236 -15.51 -9.39 -3.73
C SER A 236 -15.07 -10.86 -3.55
N GLY A 237 -13.92 -11.08 -2.91
CA GLY A 237 -13.45 -12.44 -2.63
C GLY A 237 -12.53 -13.02 -3.71
N ASP A 238 -12.09 -12.23 -4.69
CA ASP A 238 -11.22 -12.68 -5.78
C ASP A 238 -10.12 -11.65 -6.10
N TYR A 239 -9.11 -12.09 -6.85
CA TYR A 239 -8.05 -11.21 -7.35
C TYR A 239 -8.54 -10.41 -8.55
N ALA A 240 -8.17 -9.15 -8.55
CA ALA A 240 -8.42 -8.26 -9.67
C ALA A 240 -7.20 -7.37 -9.90
N LEU A 241 -7.10 -6.73 -11.06
CA LEU A 241 -6.12 -5.69 -11.33
C LEU A 241 -6.82 -4.33 -11.26
N ARG A 242 -6.21 -3.40 -10.54
CA ARG A 242 -6.60 -2.00 -10.52
C ARG A 242 -5.49 -1.20 -11.19
N LEU A 243 -5.81 -0.49 -12.26
CA LEU A 243 -4.83 0.32 -12.98
C LEU A 243 -4.44 1.53 -12.13
N THR A 244 -3.15 1.71 -11.85
CA THR A 244 -2.62 2.81 -11.03
C THR A 244 -1.74 3.75 -11.82
N SER A 245 -1.32 3.34 -13.00
CA SER A 245 -0.81 4.22 -14.04
C SER A 245 -1.44 3.78 -15.36
N TYR A 246 -2.12 4.68 -16.03
CA TYR A 246 -2.74 4.41 -17.31
C TYR A 246 -1.66 4.24 -18.40
N GLN A 247 -1.03 3.08 -18.43
CA GLN A 247 -0.02 2.72 -19.43
C GLN A 247 -0.45 1.42 -20.13
N ILE A 248 -1.37 1.56 -21.07
CA ILE A 248 -1.71 0.48 -21.97
C ILE A 248 -0.86 0.67 -23.21
N THR A 249 0.08 -0.24 -23.43
CA THR A 249 0.94 -0.23 -24.62
C THR A 249 0.45 -1.33 -25.55
N GLU A 250 -0.12 -0.95 -26.71
CA GLU A 250 -0.47 -1.92 -27.74
C GLU A 250 0.79 -2.64 -28.21
N GLN A 251 0.73 -3.97 -28.24
CA GLN A 251 1.81 -4.77 -28.84
C GLN A 251 1.70 -4.65 -30.36
N ARG A 252 2.75 -4.16 -31.00
CA ARG A 252 2.87 -4.09 -32.47
C ARG A 252 3.33 -5.42 -33.03
#